data_d41e15ebe528d3aef0174c8c16b46e25
#
_entry.id   d41e15ebe528d3aef0174c8c16b46e25
#
_cell.length_a   1.000
_cell.length_b   1.000
_cell.length_c   1.000
_cell.angle_alpha   90.00
_cell.angle_beta   90.00
_cell.angle_gamma   90.00
#
_symmetry.space_group_name_H-M   'P 1'
#
loop_
_entity.id
_entity.type
_entity.pdbx_description
1 polymer ?
#
loop_
_entity_poly.entity_id
_entity_poly.type
_entity_poly.pdbx_seq_one_letter_code
_entity_poly.pdbx_strand_id
1 'polypeptide(L)'
;MISLGKYSYLEIISTDPEQPNVRDQFADLIRNLNKPRIIGWAARTQDIVATERSINSSKIEMLGPVPGSRKKPNGAMLSWKTINLIGHDNTIVPFIIEWGRKSIHPSKDSPKGASLLKLQLGHPSPSEINPYLEAMGLSIRAVKNRKPKITATIQSSRGKVLLS
;
A
#
# COMPACT_ATOMS: atom_id res chain seq x y z
N MET A 1 12.31 3.34 -3.91
CA MET A 1 11.13 2.91 -4.70
C MET A 1 11.57 2.37 -6.05
N ILE A 2 10.82 1.42 -6.63
CA ILE A 2 11.06 0.83 -7.97
C ILE A 2 9.74 0.90 -8.72
N SER A 3 9.75 1.42 -9.96
CA SER A 3 8.55 1.46 -10.80
C SER A 3 8.13 0.04 -11.21
N LEU A 4 6.85 -0.28 -11.04
CA LEU A 4 6.25 -1.55 -11.46
C LEU A 4 5.25 -1.36 -12.62
N GLY A 5 5.32 -0.23 -13.32
CA GLY A 5 4.45 0.13 -14.41
C GLY A 5 3.70 1.44 -14.18
N LYS A 6 2.71 1.72 -15.01
CA LYS A 6 1.92 2.95 -14.92
C LYS A 6 1.15 3.01 -13.61
N TYR A 7 1.45 4.03 -12.78
CA TYR A 7 0.83 4.26 -11.46
C TYR A 7 1.04 3.12 -10.43
N SER A 8 2.06 2.28 -10.63
CA SER A 8 2.41 1.21 -9.71
C SER A 8 3.89 1.24 -9.37
N TYR A 9 4.23 1.02 -8.11
CA TYR A 9 5.61 1.00 -7.64
C TYR A 9 5.75 0.11 -6.40
N LEU A 10 6.95 -0.41 -6.19
CA LEU A 10 7.36 -1.09 -4.97
C LEU A 10 8.12 -0.09 -4.09
N GLU A 11 7.71 0.07 -2.87
CA GLU A 11 8.44 0.79 -1.84
C GLU A 11 9.22 -0.21 -0.98
N ILE A 12 10.51 0.05 -0.81
CA ILE A 12 11.37 -0.70 0.09
C ILE A 12 11.59 0.18 1.32
N ILE A 13 11.25 -0.35 2.48
CA ILE A 13 11.29 0.37 3.75
C ILE A 13 12.22 -0.39 4.69
N SER A 14 13.07 0.34 5.39
CA SER A 14 13.94 -0.15 6.46
C SER A 14 13.95 0.84 7.61
N THR A 15 14.42 0.40 8.77
CA THR A 15 14.73 1.31 9.87
C THR A 15 15.90 2.22 9.50
N ASP A 16 15.87 3.46 10.00
CA ASP A 16 16.98 4.41 9.89
C ASP A 16 17.91 4.24 11.09
N PRO A 17 19.18 3.84 10.87
CA PRO A 17 20.14 3.70 11.97
C PRO A 17 20.42 5.00 12.71
N GLU A 18 20.25 6.16 12.04
CA GLU A 18 20.45 7.49 12.63
C GLU A 18 19.26 7.94 13.47
N GLN A 19 18.13 7.21 13.40
CA GLN A 19 16.92 7.47 14.20
C GLN A 19 16.48 6.22 15.01
N PRO A 20 17.33 5.69 15.89
CA PRO A 20 17.06 4.42 16.58
C PRO A 20 15.87 4.47 17.55
N ASN A 21 15.47 5.67 17.97
CA ASN A 21 14.46 5.88 19.01
C ASN A 21 13.04 6.15 18.48
N VAL A 22 12.80 6.06 17.17
CA VAL A 22 11.44 6.12 16.64
C VAL A 22 10.67 4.90 17.13
N ARG A 23 9.76 5.12 18.07
CA ARG A 23 8.89 4.08 18.66
C ARG A 23 7.48 4.26 18.13
N ASP A 24 7.17 3.56 17.06
CA ASP A 24 5.81 3.34 16.58
C ASP A 24 5.64 1.87 16.17
N GLN A 25 4.40 1.43 16.10
CA GLN A 25 4.09 0.03 15.77
C GLN A 25 4.66 -0.41 14.41
N PHE A 26 4.78 0.50 13.47
CA PHE A 26 5.31 0.22 12.14
C PHE A 26 6.84 0.04 12.17
N ALA A 27 7.55 0.91 12.90
CA ALA A 27 8.99 0.78 13.12
C ALA A 27 9.33 -0.51 13.86
N ASP A 28 8.54 -0.88 14.87
CA ASP A 28 8.71 -2.13 15.62
C ASP A 28 8.45 -3.36 14.74
N LEU A 29 7.42 -3.32 13.87
CA LEU A 29 7.18 -4.35 12.88
C LEU A 29 8.40 -4.56 11.99
N ILE A 30 8.98 -3.48 11.45
CA ILE A 30 10.14 -3.55 10.56
C ILE A 30 11.38 -4.08 11.28
N ARG A 31 11.66 -3.62 12.51
CA ARG A 31 12.80 -4.09 13.30
C ARG A 31 12.76 -5.59 13.59
N ASN A 32 11.56 -6.14 13.76
CA ASN A 32 11.35 -7.56 14.07
C ASN A 32 11.33 -8.46 12.83
N LEU A 33 11.50 -7.92 11.61
CA LEU A 33 11.60 -8.72 10.41
C LEU A 33 12.99 -9.38 10.30
N ASN A 34 13.01 -10.70 10.28
CA ASN A 34 14.23 -11.48 10.04
C ASN A 34 14.53 -11.73 8.56
N LYS A 35 13.59 -11.37 7.67
CA LYS A 35 13.74 -11.42 6.20
C LYS A 35 12.79 -10.43 5.53
N PRO A 36 13.11 -9.93 4.33
CA PRO A 36 12.21 -9.08 3.56
C PRO A 36 10.88 -9.77 3.27
N ARG A 37 9.77 -9.06 3.45
CA ARG A 37 8.43 -9.51 3.07
C ARG A 37 7.53 -8.32 2.72
N ILE A 38 6.40 -8.59 2.08
CA ILE A 38 5.36 -7.57 1.89
C ILE A 38 4.65 -7.36 3.23
N ILE A 39 4.69 -6.12 3.73
CA ILE A 39 4.10 -5.72 5.02
C ILE A 39 2.81 -4.93 4.85
N GLY A 40 2.46 -4.53 3.61
CA GLY A 40 1.25 -3.79 3.29
C GLY A 40 1.23 -3.34 1.85
N TRP A 41 0.15 -2.72 1.46
CA TRP A 41 -0.02 -2.15 0.12
C TRP A 41 -0.97 -0.96 0.16
N ALA A 42 -0.91 -0.12 -0.87
CA ALA A 42 -1.78 1.02 -1.05
C ALA A 42 -2.60 0.87 -2.33
N ALA A 43 -3.86 1.26 -2.28
CA ALA A 43 -4.70 1.41 -3.45
C ALA A 43 -4.83 2.89 -3.82
N ARG A 44 -4.59 3.22 -5.09
CA ARG A 44 -4.66 4.60 -5.57
C ARG A 44 -6.08 4.97 -5.96
N THR A 45 -6.52 6.15 -5.54
CA THR A 45 -7.69 6.82 -6.08
C THR A 45 -7.32 8.10 -6.84
N GLN A 46 -8.25 8.60 -7.66
CA GLN A 46 -8.19 9.92 -8.31
C GLN A 46 -9.13 10.92 -7.67
N ASP A 47 -10.04 10.45 -6.81
CA ASP A 47 -11.01 11.23 -6.08
C ASP A 47 -11.20 10.63 -4.68
N ILE A 48 -10.43 11.16 -3.74
CA ILE A 48 -10.46 10.67 -2.36
C ILE A 48 -11.78 11.01 -1.66
N VAL A 49 -12.45 12.09 -2.09
CA VAL A 49 -13.75 12.49 -1.52
C VAL A 49 -14.85 11.53 -1.94
N ALA A 50 -14.86 11.11 -3.20
CA ALA A 50 -15.80 10.08 -3.67
C ALA A 50 -15.53 8.73 -2.97
N THR A 51 -14.27 8.39 -2.76
CA THR A 51 -13.88 7.16 -2.03
C THR A 51 -14.32 7.22 -0.57
N GLU A 52 -14.12 8.36 0.10
CA GLU A 52 -14.59 8.60 1.47
C GLU A 52 -16.11 8.41 1.61
N ARG A 53 -16.89 8.97 0.68
CA ARG A 53 -18.36 8.81 0.67
C ARG A 53 -18.77 7.33 0.51
N SER A 54 -18.10 6.60 -0.35
CA SER A 54 -18.34 5.16 -0.58
C SER A 54 -18.10 4.35 0.70
N ILE A 55 -16.99 4.61 1.38
CA ILE A 55 -16.65 3.95 2.64
C ILE A 55 -17.69 4.29 3.73
N ASN A 56 -18.05 5.57 3.89
CA ASN A 56 -19.04 6.01 4.86
C ASN A 56 -20.42 5.36 4.62
N SER A 57 -20.84 5.19 3.36
CA SER A 57 -22.09 4.52 3.02
C SER A 57 -22.11 3.04 3.43
N SER A 58 -20.95 2.42 3.55
CA SER A 58 -20.76 1.03 3.96
C SER A 58 -20.68 0.87 5.50
N LYS A 59 -20.79 1.96 6.26
CA LYS A 59 -20.70 1.99 7.74
C LYS A 59 -19.38 1.42 8.28
N ILE A 60 -18.32 1.50 7.50
CA ILE A 60 -16.98 1.07 7.90
C ILE A 60 -16.25 2.29 8.48
N GLU A 61 -15.67 2.11 9.66
CA GLU A 61 -14.89 3.16 10.31
C GLU A 61 -13.59 3.42 9.56
N MET A 62 -13.23 4.70 9.46
CA MET A 62 -12.00 5.11 8.79
C MET A 62 -11.33 6.30 9.48
N LEU A 63 -10.05 6.46 9.23
CA LEU A 63 -9.24 7.63 9.58
C LEU A 63 -8.83 8.36 8.31
N GLY A 64 -9.12 9.64 8.24
CA GLY A 64 -8.78 10.49 7.08
C GLY A 64 -10.02 11.05 6.36
N PRO A 65 -9.80 11.74 5.25
CA PRO A 65 -8.53 11.94 4.52
C PRO A 65 -7.49 12.74 5.29
N VAL A 66 -6.30 12.16 5.52
CA VAL A 66 -5.18 12.82 6.20
C VAL A 66 -4.16 13.30 5.16
N PRO A 67 -3.81 14.61 5.14
CA PRO A 67 -2.79 15.12 4.25
C PRO A 67 -1.38 14.69 4.69
N GLY A 68 -0.53 14.41 3.70
CA GLY A 68 0.88 14.14 3.90
C GLY A 68 1.74 14.84 2.85
N SER A 69 2.98 15.09 3.18
CA SER A 69 3.95 15.65 2.23
C SER A 69 5.37 15.22 2.59
N ARG A 70 6.23 15.21 1.57
CA ARG A 70 7.66 14.94 1.73
C ARG A 70 8.47 15.70 0.70
N LYS A 71 9.56 16.33 1.12
CA LYS A 71 10.56 16.91 0.24
C LYS A 71 11.51 15.82 -0.28
N LYS A 72 11.71 15.76 -1.58
CA LYS A 72 12.69 14.87 -2.21
C LYS A 72 14.11 15.45 -2.08
N PRO A 73 15.18 14.65 -2.25
CA PRO A 73 16.55 15.15 -2.27
C PRO A 73 16.80 16.24 -3.32
N ASN A 74 16.09 16.21 -4.46
CA ASN A 74 16.16 17.23 -5.51
C ASN A 74 15.31 18.49 -5.23
N GLY A 75 14.76 18.64 -4.02
CA GLY A 75 13.95 19.78 -3.59
C GLY A 75 12.47 19.71 -3.97
N ALA A 76 12.06 18.82 -4.87
CA ALA A 76 10.66 18.69 -5.26
C ALA A 76 9.78 18.20 -4.11
N MET A 77 8.58 18.75 -3.98
CA MET A 77 7.60 18.33 -2.97
C MET A 77 6.70 17.24 -3.52
N LEU A 78 6.59 16.16 -2.78
CA LEU A 78 5.50 15.19 -2.90
C LEU A 78 4.42 15.54 -1.90
N SER A 79 3.17 15.52 -2.34
CA SER A 79 2.01 15.65 -1.46
C SER A 79 0.98 14.58 -1.79
N TRP A 80 0.23 14.16 -0.79
CA TRP A 80 -0.83 13.14 -0.93
C TRP A 80 -1.88 13.30 0.16
N LYS A 81 -2.97 12.57 0.02
CA LYS A 81 -3.94 12.32 1.09
C LYS A 81 -4.12 10.83 1.25
N THR A 82 -4.37 10.37 2.46
CA THR A 82 -4.60 8.96 2.76
C THR A 82 -5.86 8.73 3.57
N ILE A 83 -6.51 7.59 3.32
CA ILE A 83 -7.57 7.05 4.16
C ILE A 83 -7.11 5.68 4.63
N ASN A 84 -7.22 5.42 5.95
CA ASN A 84 -7.00 4.12 6.55
C ASN A 84 -8.34 3.62 7.12
N LEU A 85 -8.68 2.36 6.87
CA LEU A 85 -9.83 1.73 7.48
C LEU A 85 -9.47 1.18 8.86
N ILE A 86 -10.44 1.08 9.75
CA ILE A 86 -10.27 0.64 11.14
C ILE A 86 -11.05 -0.67 11.34
N GLY A 87 -10.67 -1.46 12.35
CA GLY A 87 -11.42 -2.65 12.72
C GLY A 87 -11.14 -3.91 11.89
N HIS A 88 -10.02 -3.96 11.18
CA HIS A 88 -9.61 -5.11 10.37
C HIS A 88 -8.15 -5.51 10.61
N ASP A 89 -7.74 -6.67 10.05
CA ASP A 89 -6.35 -7.05 9.94
C ASP A 89 -5.61 -6.12 8.94
N ASN A 90 -4.77 -5.25 9.47
CA ASN A 90 -4.01 -4.25 8.70
C ASN A 90 -3.05 -4.83 7.65
N THR A 91 -2.83 -6.14 7.64
CA THR A 91 -1.90 -6.77 6.70
C THR A 91 -2.49 -6.83 5.28
N ILE A 92 -3.79 -7.12 5.15
CA ILE A 92 -4.44 -7.45 3.87
C ILE A 92 -5.21 -6.27 3.29
N VAL A 93 -5.86 -5.47 4.15
CA VAL A 93 -6.62 -4.30 3.72
C VAL A 93 -5.65 -3.15 3.44
N PRO A 94 -5.69 -2.53 2.25
CA PRO A 94 -4.79 -1.44 1.92
C PRO A 94 -5.22 -0.14 2.60
N PHE A 95 -4.31 0.82 2.67
CA PHE A 95 -4.75 2.20 2.77
C PHE A 95 -5.00 2.78 1.37
N ILE A 96 -5.88 3.78 1.30
CA ILE A 96 -6.15 4.53 0.06
C ILE A 96 -5.20 5.71 -0.01
N ILE A 97 -4.67 6.00 -1.19
CA ILE A 97 -3.83 7.16 -1.45
C ILE A 97 -4.27 7.92 -2.70
N GLU A 98 -4.41 9.24 -2.55
CA GLU A 98 -4.53 10.19 -3.66
C GLU A 98 -3.28 11.06 -3.71
N TRP A 99 -2.56 11.01 -4.81
CA TRP A 99 -1.40 11.88 -5.03
C TRP A 99 -1.83 13.30 -5.42
N GLY A 100 -1.18 14.28 -4.83
CA GLY A 100 -1.43 15.68 -5.15
C GLY A 100 -1.18 15.99 -6.63
N ARG A 101 -2.03 16.84 -7.22
CA ARG A 101 -1.99 17.18 -8.67
C ARG A 101 -0.64 17.68 -9.17
N LYS A 102 0.11 18.36 -8.31
CA LYS A 102 1.46 18.89 -8.63
C LYS A 102 2.58 17.87 -8.32
N SER A 103 2.25 16.73 -7.70
CA SER A 103 3.21 15.69 -7.39
C SER A 103 3.50 14.82 -8.60
N ILE A 104 4.78 14.63 -8.93
CA ILE A 104 5.17 13.61 -9.89
C ILE A 104 4.98 12.25 -9.21
N HIS A 105 4.07 11.43 -9.76
CA HIS A 105 3.79 10.11 -9.20
C HIS A 105 5.08 9.26 -9.13
N PRO A 106 5.36 8.56 -8.01
CA PRO A 106 6.63 7.83 -7.83
C PRO A 106 6.98 6.86 -8.95
N SER A 107 6.00 6.21 -9.59
CA SER A 107 6.28 5.32 -10.72
C SER A 107 6.88 6.01 -11.95
N LYS A 108 6.79 7.33 -12.06
CA LYS A 108 7.33 8.07 -13.22
C LYS A 108 8.83 8.33 -13.11
N ASP A 109 9.31 8.60 -11.90
CA ASP A 109 10.70 8.99 -11.64
C ASP A 109 11.50 7.97 -10.81
N SER A 110 10.91 6.81 -10.50
CA SER A 110 11.62 5.68 -9.92
C SER A 110 12.31 4.82 -11.01
N PRO A 111 13.40 4.10 -10.66
CA PRO A 111 14.05 3.13 -11.54
C PRO A 111 13.03 2.19 -12.18
N LYS A 112 13.20 1.93 -13.48
CA LYS A 112 12.32 1.10 -14.30
C LYS A 112 12.96 -0.26 -14.59
N GLY A 113 12.23 -1.15 -15.26
CA GLY A 113 12.72 -2.48 -15.66
C GLY A 113 12.01 -3.63 -14.94
N ALA A 114 10.97 -3.29 -14.15
CA ALA A 114 10.09 -4.28 -13.54
C ALA A 114 8.62 -3.94 -13.81
N SER A 115 7.74 -4.94 -13.75
CA SER A 115 6.29 -4.77 -13.85
C SER A 115 5.55 -5.71 -12.91
N LEU A 116 4.48 -5.21 -12.29
CA LEU A 116 3.58 -6.04 -11.50
C LEU A 116 2.69 -6.85 -12.42
N LEU A 117 2.84 -8.18 -12.40
CA LEU A 117 1.98 -9.09 -13.17
C LEU A 117 0.73 -9.46 -12.40
N LYS A 118 0.85 -9.68 -11.09
CA LYS A 118 -0.25 -10.16 -10.26
C LYS A 118 -0.07 -9.75 -8.81
N LEU A 119 -1.15 -9.32 -8.16
CA LEU A 119 -1.27 -9.17 -6.72
C LEU A 119 -2.35 -10.14 -6.23
N GLN A 120 -2.08 -10.88 -5.18
CA GLN A 120 -3.00 -11.85 -4.58
C GLN A 120 -3.07 -11.61 -3.09
N LEU A 121 -4.29 -11.71 -2.56
CA LEU A 121 -4.59 -11.55 -1.15
C LEU A 121 -5.14 -12.88 -0.63
N GLY A 122 -4.55 -13.38 0.43
CA GLY A 122 -5.01 -14.59 1.13
C GLY A 122 -5.38 -14.26 2.57
N HIS A 123 -6.52 -14.79 3.06
CA HIS A 123 -6.97 -14.59 4.43
C HIS A 123 -7.72 -15.82 4.98
N PRO A 124 -7.61 -16.13 6.30
CA PRO A 124 -8.41 -17.20 6.90
C PRO A 124 -9.92 -16.99 6.77
N SER A 125 -10.39 -15.75 6.80
CA SER A 125 -11.81 -15.38 6.67
C SER A 125 -11.99 -14.35 5.55
N PRO A 126 -12.00 -14.74 4.25
CA PRO A 126 -12.16 -13.79 3.15
C PRO A 126 -13.46 -12.99 3.21
N SER A 127 -14.52 -13.56 3.76
CA SER A 127 -15.83 -12.91 3.95
C SER A 127 -15.78 -11.72 4.90
N GLU A 128 -14.84 -11.69 5.84
CA GLU A 128 -14.63 -10.56 6.74
C GLU A 128 -13.84 -9.42 6.08
N ILE A 129 -12.95 -9.76 5.13
CA ILE A 129 -12.03 -8.80 4.48
C ILE A 129 -12.63 -8.20 3.21
N ASN A 130 -13.34 -8.99 2.42
CA ASN A 130 -13.84 -8.56 1.11
C ASN A 130 -14.81 -7.36 1.19
N PRO A 131 -15.65 -7.19 2.20
CA PRO A 131 -16.47 -5.99 2.35
C PRO A 131 -15.65 -4.68 2.44
N TYR A 132 -14.47 -4.70 3.08
CA TYR A 132 -13.58 -3.55 3.13
C TYR A 132 -13.02 -3.19 1.75
N LEU A 133 -12.59 -4.20 1.00
CA LEU A 133 -12.07 -4.00 -0.36
C LEU A 133 -13.16 -3.46 -1.30
N GLU A 134 -14.40 -3.94 -1.14
CA GLU A 134 -15.55 -3.49 -1.91
C GLU A 134 -15.95 -2.05 -1.59
N ALA A 135 -15.98 -1.68 -0.30
CA ALA A 135 -16.27 -0.31 0.13
C ALA A 135 -15.29 0.72 -0.44
N MET A 136 -14.03 0.30 -0.67
CA MET A 136 -13.01 1.11 -1.36
C MET A 136 -13.15 1.12 -2.89
N GLY A 137 -14.12 0.42 -3.48
CA GLY A 137 -14.28 0.29 -4.93
C GLY A 137 -13.23 -0.60 -5.61
N LEU A 138 -12.58 -1.50 -4.87
CA LEU A 138 -11.55 -2.37 -5.41
C LEU A 138 -12.15 -3.66 -5.98
N SER A 139 -11.67 -4.08 -7.16
CA SER A 139 -12.07 -5.34 -7.79
C SER A 139 -11.32 -6.56 -7.26
N ILE A 140 -10.14 -6.36 -6.67
CA ILE A 140 -9.37 -7.44 -6.04
C ILE A 140 -10.14 -8.02 -4.86
N ARG A 141 -10.04 -9.34 -4.68
CA ARG A 141 -10.66 -10.06 -3.57
C ARG A 141 -9.64 -10.95 -2.86
N ALA A 142 -9.77 -11.03 -1.54
CA ALA A 142 -9.06 -12.04 -0.76
C ALA A 142 -9.67 -13.42 -1.00
N VAL A 143 -8.81 -14.43 -1.07
CA VAL A 143 -9.19 -15.86 -1.17
C VAL A 143 -8.80 -16.60 0.11
N LYS A 144 -9.40 -17.78 0.32
CA LYS A 144 -9.10 -18.63 1.48
C LYS A 144 -7.62 -18.96 1.54
N ASN A 145 -6.99 -18.71 2.67
CA ASN A 145 -5.62 -19.08 2.97
C ASN A 145 -5.48 -19.35 4.49
N ARG A 146 -4.51 -20.14 4.88
CA ARG A 146 -4.32 -20.48 6.31
C ARG A 146 -3.90 -19.30 7.19
N LYS A 147 -3.21 -18.33 6.62
CA LYS A 147 -2.73 -17.11 7.30
C LYS A 147 -2.93 -15.89 6.40
N PRO A 148 -3.06 -14.68 6.96
CA PRO A 148 -3.03 -13.46 6.16
C PRO A 148 -1.76 -13.42 5.32
N LYS A 149 -1.88 -13.15 4.02
CA LYS A 149 -0.75 -13.15 3.09
C LYS A 149 -1.02 -12.25 1.89
N ILE A 150 -0.05 -11.40 1.56
CA ILE A 150 0.02 -10.68 0.30
C ILE A 150 1.09 -11.37 -0.55
N THR A 151 0.78 -11.60 -1.83
CA THR A 151 1.73 -12.17 -2.77
C THR A 151 1.74 -11.33 -4.04
N ALA A 152 2.92 -10.84 -4.43
CA ALA A 152 3.11 -10.10 -5.67
C ALA A 152 4.02 -10.89 -6.63
N THR A 153 3.56 -11.09 -7.85
CA THR A 153 4.38 -11.63 -8.95
C THR A 153 4.89 -10.45 -9.78
N ILE A 154 6.19 -10.29 -9.84
CA ILE A 154 6.87 -9.20 -10.53
C ILE A 154 7.69 -9.78 -11.66
N GLN A 155 7.59 -9.21 -12.87
CA GLN A 155 8.45 -9.50 -14.00
C GLN A 155 9.60 -8.51 -14.04
N SER A 156 10.79 -9.00 -14.25
CA SER A 156 12.00 -8.20 -14.52
C SER A 156 12.74 -8.74 -15.74
N SER A 157 13.80 -8.06 -16.18
CA SER A 157 14.71 -8.56 -17.24
C SER A 157 15.39 -9.88 -16.89
N ARG A 158 15.52 -10.21 -15.60
CA ARG A 158 16.11 -11.45 -15.08
C ARG A 158 15.09 -12.56 -14.82
N GLY A 159 13.82 -12.36 -15.18
CA GLY A 159 12.76 -13.33 -14.97
C GLY A 159 11.69 -12.88 -13.97
N LYS A 160 10.87 -13.83 -13.53
CA LYS A 160 9.77 -13.60 -12.58
C LYS A 160 10.27 -13.75 -11.15
N VAL A 161 9.85 -12.82 -10.29
CA VAL A 161 10.11 -12.85 -8.84
C VAL A 161 8.76 -12.91 -8.11
N LEU A 162 8.68 -13.79 -7.14
CA LEU A 162 7.54 -13.89 -6.23
C LEU A 162 7.93 -13.28 -4.88
N LEU A 163 7.26 -12.21 -4.50
CA LEU A 163 7.37 -11.59 -3.17
C LEU A 163 6.16 -11.99 -2.31
N SER A 164 6.39 -12.27 -1.03
CA SER A 164 5.29 -12.60 -0.10
C SER A 164 5.66 -12.30 1.35
#